data_222db957dcd62071965305a6df3399b8
#
_entry.id   222db957dcd62071965305a6df3399b8
#
_cell.length_a   1.000
_cell.length_b   1.000
_cell.length_c   1.000
_cell.angle_alpha   90.00
_cell.angle_beta   90.00
_cell.angle_gamma   90.00
#
_symmetry.space_group_name_H-M   'P 1'
#
loop_
_entity.id
_entity.type
_entity.pdbx_description
1 polymer ?
#
loop_
_entity_poly.entity_id
_entity_poly.type
_entity_poly.pdbx_seq_one_letter_code
_entity_poly.pdbx_strand_id
1 'polypeptide(L)'
;QRQMCIRDRYEVKVRDWDEADKYGISELLTSLNKIRSEHPACRSYHNLHVLPSDDAGVVAFLRQTPAELTGTGKPDTVIVVVNLDGHNTHQSIVHIELPDFGFATDKPLKVRDELTGREFDWGWDNYVSLAPWADVAHVLTVVED
;
A
#
# COMPACT_ATOMS: atom_id res chain seq x y z
N GLN A 1 -3.21 -31.66 3.78
CA GLN A 1 -2.25 -30.60 4.17
C GLN A 1 -0.87 -31.15 4.58
N ARG A 2 -0.80 -32.25 5.36
CA ARG A 2 0.49 -32.86 5.75
C ARG A 2 1.29 -33.41 4.55
N GLN A 3 0.63 -33.95 3.53
CA GLN A 3 1.31 -34.50 2.35
C GLN A 3 1.99 -33.42 1.49
N MET A 4 1.41 -32.23 1.40
CA MET A 4 2.02 -31.11 0.67
C MET A 4 3.33 -30.63 1.30
N CYS A 5 3.37 -30.52 2.65
CA CYS A 5 4.59 -30.12 3.35
C CYS A 5 5.72 -31.17 3.28
N ILE A 6 5.37 -32.47 3.23
CA ILE A 6 6.35 -33.57 3.10
C ILE A 6 6.93 -33.60 1.69
N ARG A 7 6.10 -33.38 0.67
CA ARG A 7 6.52 -33.35 -0.75
C ARG A 7 7.50 -32.23 -1.03
N ASP A 8 7.27 -31.04 -0.48
CA ASP A 8 8.15 -29.88 -0.65
C ASP A 8 9.50 -30.04 0.08
N ARG A 9 9.60 -30.94 1.08
CA ARG A 9 10.86 -31.19 1.79
C ARG A 9 11.78 -32.20 1.11
N TYR A 10 11.25 -33.13 0.33
CA TYR A 10 12.02 -34.27 -0.21
C TYR A 10 12.14 -34.26 -1.73
N GLU A 11 11.39 -33.41 -2.41
CA GLU A 11 11.47 -33.27 -3.85
C GLU A 11 12.39 -32.11 -4.23
N VAL A 12 13.48 -32.40 -4.94
CA VAL A 12 14.31 -31.36 -5.54
C VAL A 12 13.55 -30.81 -6.73
N LYS A 13 12.93 -29.64 -6.56
CA LYS A 13 12.29 -28.90 -7.66
C LYS A 13 13.31 -27.98 -8.32
N VAL A 14 13.61 -28.23 -9.55
CA VAL A 14 14.36 -27.25 -10.38
C VAL A 14 13.42 -26.07 -10.60
N ARG A 15 13.85 -24.88 -10.12
CA ARG A 15 13.11 -23.62 -10.32
C ARG A 15 13.74 -22.87 -11.48
N ASP A 16 12.91 -22.46 -12.42
CA ASP A 16 13.30 -21.52 -13.45
C ASP A 16 13.10 -20.10 -12.92
N TRP A 17 14.22 -19.45 -12.60
CA TRP A 17 14.19 -18.08 -12.06
C TRP A 17 13.91 -17.02 -13.13
N ASP A 18 14.11 -17.36 -14.42
CA ASP A 18 13.80 -16.47 -15.54
C ASP A 18 12.30 -16.22 -15.68
N GLU A 19 11.46 -17.15 -15.15
CA GLU A 19 10.02 -16.92 -15.08
C GLU A 19 9.64 -15.78 -14.12
N ALA A 20 10.37 -15.59 -13.04
CA ALA A 20 10.10 -14.52 -12.07
C ALA A 20 10.31 -13.13 -12.68
N ASP A 21 11.33 -12.98 -13.51
CA ASP A 21 11.62 -11.73 -14.23
C ASP A 21 10.60 -11.48 -15.36
N LYS A 22 10.15 -12.56 -16.01
CA LYS A 22 9.18 -12.48 -17.10
C LYS A 22 7.80 -11.97 -16.68
N TYR A 23 7.37 -12.25 -15.46
CA TYR A 23 6.06 -11.84 -14.93
C TYR A 23 6.11 -10.56 -14.08
N GLY A 24 7.26 -9.92 -13.92
CA GLY A 24 7.41 -8.62 -13.28
C GLY A 24 7.16 -8.57 -11.76
N ILE A 25 6.99 -9.73 -11.09
CA ILE A 25 6.70 -9.79 -9.64
C ILE A 25 7.92 -9.38 -8.81
N SER A 26 9.13 -9.64 -9.31
CA SER A 26 10.39 -9.38 -8.58
C SER A 26 10.59 -7.89 -8.30
N GLU A 27 10.31 -7.02 -9.27
CA GLU A 27 10.43 -5.58 -9.12
C GLU A 27 9.42 -5.02 -8.14
N LEU A 28 8.15 -5.46 -8.24
CA LEU A 28 7.11 -5.06 -7.29
C LEU A 28 7.44 -5.48 -5.86
N LEU A 29 7.87 -6.72 -5.66
CA LEU A 29 8.27 -7.23 -4.35
C LEU A 29 9.47 -6.46 -3.78
N THR A 30 10.43 -6.11 -4.62
CA THR A 30 11.59 -5.31 -4.23
C THR A 30 11.14 -3.92 -3.76
N SER A 31 10.26 -3.26 -4.51
CA SER A 31 9.69 -1.96 -4.15
C SER A 31 8.91 -2.02 -2.84
N LEU A 32 8.03 -3.01 -2.67
CA LEU A 32 7.25 -3.20 -1.44
C LEU A 32 8.14 -3.49 -0.22
N ASN A 33 9.20 -4.30 -0.38
CA ASN A 33 10.15 -4.57 0.69
C ASN A 33 10.96 -3.32 1.07
N LYS A 34 11.32 -2.49 0.09
CA LYS A 34 11.97 -1.21 0.32
C LYS A 34 11.07 -0.29 1.13
N ILE A 35 9.83 -0.07 0.68
CA ILE A 35 8.83 0.75 1.39
C ILE A 35 8.67 0.25 2.84
N ARG A 36 8.50 -1.06 3.02
CA ARG A 36 8.37 -1.67 4.35
C ARG A 36 9.58 -1.43 5.25
N SER A 37 10.78 -1.39 4.69
CA SER A 37 12.01 -1.16 5.47
C SER A 37 12.22 0.33 5.82
N GLU A 38 11.80 1.24 4.94
CA GLU A 38 11.98 2.68 5.08
C GLU A 38 10.92 3.30 6.01
N HIS A 39 9.67 2.77 5.99
CA HIS A 39 8.55 3.35 6.73
C HIS A 39 8.28 2.65 8.08
N PRO A 40 8.50 3.33 9.21
CA PRO A 40 8.14 2.84 10.54
C PRO A 40 6.66 2.45 10.66
N ALA A 41 5.75 3.12 9.96
CA ALA A 41 4.32 2.78 9.92
C ALA A 41 4.07 1.34 9.45
N CYS A 42 4.95 0.77 8.64
CA CYS A 42 4.84 -0.60 8.15
C CYS A 42 5.38 -1.67 9.13
N ARG A 43 5.96 -1.28 10.26
CA ARG A 43 6.60 -2.21 11.21
C ARG A 43 5.70 -2.66 12.37
N SER A 44 4.58 -1.97 12.62
CA SER A 44 3.62 -2.29 13.68
C SER A 44 2.38 -2.98 13.12
N TYR A 45 1.71 -3.82 13.92
CA TYR A 45 0.44 -4.46 13.55
C TYR A 45 -0.78 -3.76 14.15
N HIS A 46 -0.59 -2.84 15.10
CA HIS A 46 -1.69 -2.20 15.87
C HIS A 46 -2.08 -0.81 15.37
N ASN A 47 -1.47 -0.34 14.30
CA ASN A 47 -1.61 1.01 13.75
C ASN A 47 -2.35 1.05 12.40
N LEU A 48 -3.18 0.05 12.11
CA LEU A 48 -3.93 -0.06 10.88
C LEU A 48 -5.36 0.44 11.07
N HIS A 49 -5.78 1.35 10.21
CA HIS A 49 -7.13 1.91 10.15
C HIS A 49 -7.70 1.68 8.75
N VAL A 50 -8.82 0.97 8.67
CA VAL A 50 -9.52 0.77 7.39
C VAL A 50 -10.21 2.06 7.01
N LEU A 51 -10.02 2.50 5.77
CA LEU A 51 -10.66 3.68 5.22
C LEU A 51 -11.90 3.26 4.41
N PRO A 52 -13.04 3.94 4.58
CA PRO A 52 -14.22 3.67 3.76
C PRO A 52 -13.95 3.94 2.28
N SER A 53 -14.50 3.10 1.42
CA SER A 53 -14.51 3.29 -0.03
C SER A 53 -15.89 2.99 -0.60
N ASP A 54 -16.30 3.69 -1.66
CA ASP A 54 -17.63 3.55 -2.26
C ASP A 54 -17.77 2.28 -3.10
N ASP A 55 -16.66 1.68 -3.52
CA ASP A 55 -16.65 0.45 -4.32
C ASP A 55 -16.10 -0.74 -3.50
N ALA A 56 -16.89 -1.81 -3.40
CA ALA A 56 -16.51 -3.02 -2.68
C ALA A 56 -15.32 -3.78 -3.31
N GLY A 57 -14.98 -3.50 -4.57
CA GLY A 57 -13.79 -4.03 -5.24
C GLY A 57 -12.50 -3.30 -4.86
N VAL A 58 -12.60 -2.17 -4.13
CA VAL A 58 -11.46 -1.37 -3.69
C VAL A 58 -11.33 -1.43 -2.17
N VAL A 59 -10.17 -1.83 -1.69
CA VAL A 59 -9.81 -1.78 -0.27
C VAL A 59 -8.82 -0.66 -0.04
N ALA A 60 -9.10 0.19 0.95
CA ALA A 60 -8.22 1.24 1.39
C ALA A 60 -7.93 1.14 2.89
N PHE A 61 -6.71 1.38 3.30
CA PHE A 61 -6.32 1.46 4.69
C PHE A 61 -5.16 2.43 4.90
N LEU A 62 -5.09 2.98 6.10
CA LEU A 62 -4.04 3.86 6.55
C LEU A 62 -3.28 3.20 7.71
N ARG A 63 -1.97 3.36 7.72
CA ARG A 63 -1.10 3.00 8.84
C ARG A 63 -0.35 4.24 9.28
N GLN A 64 -0.39 4.53 10.58
CA GLN A 64 0.31 5.68 11.12
C GLN A 64 1.08 5.30 12.38
N THR A 65 2.32 5.75 12.44
CA THR A 65 3.16 5.65 13.65
C THR A 65 3.43 7.06 14.16
N PRO A 66 3.11 7.36 15.42
CA PRO A 66 3.33 8.68 16.00
C PRO A 66 4.82 8.98 16.14
N ALA A 67 5.16 10.27 16.18
CA ALA A 67 6.53 10.79 16.17
C ALA A 67 7.46 10.17 17.23
N GLU A 68 6.91 9.84 18.40
CA GLU A 68 7.68 9.28 19.52
C GLU A 68 8.20 7.85 19.23
N LEU A 69 7.54 7.14 18.30
CA LEU A 69 7.85 5.74 17.97
C LEU A 69 8.60 5.59 16.63
N THR A 70 8.76 6.66 15.86
CA THR A 70 9.43 6.58 14.54
C THR A 70 10.95 6.62 14.63
N GLY A 71 11.50 7.19 15.71
CA GLY A 71 12.94 7.47 15.84
C GLY A 71 13.41 8.68 15.02
N THR A 72 12.56 9.25 14.17
CA THR A 72 12.83 10.45 13.36
C THR A 72 12.30 11.73 14.02
N GLY A 73 11.44 11.60 15.05
CA GLY A 73 10.74 12.70 15.69
C GLY A 73 9.59 13.29 14.87
N LYS A 74 9.21 12.63 13.78
CA LYS A 74 8.07 12.98 12.92
C LYS A 74 7.14 11.79 12.77
N PRO A 75 5.81 12.00 12.69
CA PRO A 75 4.89 10.90 12.41
C PRO A 75 5.17 10.32 11.03
N ASP A 76 4.96 9.02 10.88
CA ASP A 76 5.07 8.35 9.59
C ASP A 76 3.69 7.77 9.22
N THR A 77 3.22 8.10 8.03
CA THR A 77 1.90 7.69 7.55
C THR A 77 2.01 7.08 6.15
N VAL A 78 1.45 5.87 6.02
CA VAL A 78 1.35 5.15 4.76
C VAL A 78 -0.12 4.82 4.50
N ILE A 79 -0.63 5.24 3.35
CA ILE A 79 -1.98 4.93 2.89
C ILE A 79 -1.87 3.96 1.72
N VAL A 80 -2.62 2.87 1.79
CA VAL A 80 -2.62 1.84 0.74
C VAL A 80 -4.02 1.71 0.18
N VAL A 81 -4.13 1.73 -1.14
CA VAL A 81 -5.38 1.50 -1.88
C VAL A 81 -5.14 0.41 -2.89
N VAL A 82 -5.98 -0.62 -2.87
CA VAL A 82 -5.79 -1.83 -3.70
C VAL A 82 -7.09 -2.20 -4.40
N ASN A 83 -6.98 -2.51 -5.69
CA ASN A 83 -8.03 -3.18 -6.44
C ASN A 83 -7.97 -4.69 -6.16
N LEU A 84 -9.06 -5.27 -5.64
CA LEU A 84 -9.17 -6.69 -5.35
C LEU A 84 -9.64 -7.52 -6.56
N ASP A 85 -10.09 -6.88 -7.63
CA ASP A 85 -10.53 -7.56 -8.85
C ASP A 85 -9.39 -7.63 -9.87
N GLY A 86 -8.92 -8.83 -10.14
CA GLY A 86 -7.86 -9.08 -11.11
C GLY A 86 -8.29 -8.96 -12.58
N HIS A 87 -9.56 -8.64 -12.87
CA HIS A 87 -10.11 -8.64 -14.22
C HIS A 87 -10.71 -7.30 -14.67
N ASN A 88 -11.14 -6.46 -13.73
CA ASN A 88 -11.85 -5.23 -14.06
C ASN A 88 -11.18 -4.00 -13.44
N THR A 89 -11.38 -2.86 -14.11
CA THR A 89 -11.04 -1.55 -13.55
C THR A 89 -12.10 -1.14 -12.55
N HIS A 90 -11.66 -0.69 -11.37
CA HIS A 90 -12.51 -0.12 -10.35
C HIS A 90 -12.20 1.34 -10.14
N GLN A 91 -13.26 2.14 -9.99
CA GLN A 91 -13.19 3.56 -9.67
C GLN A 91 -13.95 3.79 -8.38
N SER A 92 -13.35 4.47 -7.44
CA SER A 92 -13.94 4.68 -6.12
C SER A 92 -13.57 6.04 -5.55
N ILE A 93 -14.36 6.48 -4.57
CA ILE A 93 -13.98 7.54 -3.65
C ILE A 93 -13.49 6.87 -2.36
N VAL A 94 -12.31 7.24 -1.91
CA VAL A 94 -11.74 6.85 -0.62
C VAL A 94 -11.93 8.01 0.36
N HIS A 95 -12.54 7.74 1.51
CA HIS A 95 -12.85 8.74 2.52
C HIS A 95 -11.83 8.71 3.65
N ILE A 96 -11.35 9.90 4.07
CA ILE A 96 -10.42 10.05 5.20
C ILE A 96 -10.92 11.15 6.13
N GLU A 97 -11.10 10.81 7.41
CA GLU A 97 -11.32 11.78 8.47
C GLU A 97 -9.98 12.41 8.88
N LEU A 98 -9.58 13.48 8.17
CA LEU A 98 -8.26 14.10 8.33
C LEU A 98 -7.89 14.44 9.79
N PRO A 99 -8.79 14.98 10.64
CA PRO A 99 -8.46 15.29 12.04
C PRO A 99 -8.12 14.07 12.89
N ASP A 100 -8.69 12.91 12.60
CA ASP A 100 -8.45 11.67 13.34
C ASP A 100 -6.99 11.22 13.25
N PHE A 101 -6.32 11.64 12.18
CA PHE A 101 -4.90 11.35 11.90
C PHE A 101 -3.99 12.56 12.10
N GLY A 102 -4.53 13.68 12.64
CA GLY A 102 -3.77 14.89 12.91
C GLY A 102 -3.40 15.70 11.66
N PHE A 103 -4.07 15.46 10.53
CA PHE A 103 -3.86 16.23 9.31
C PHE A 103 -4.61 17.56 9.34
N ALA A 104 -4.03 18.56 8.68
CA ALA A 104 -4.68 19.85 8.50
C ALA A 104 -5.92 19.74 7.61
N THR A 105 -6.96 20.53 7.93
CA THR A 105 -8.24 20.53 7.20
C THR A 105 -8.40 21.71 6.26
N ASP A 106 -7.50 22.68 6.35
CA ASP A 106 -7.49 23.94 5.60
C ASP A 106 -6.61 23.90 4.35
N LYS A 107 -5.83 22.85 4.19
CA LYS A 107 -4.96 22.62 3.03
C LYS A 107 -5.01 21.16 2.58
N PRO A 108 -4.75 20.87 1.30
CA PRO A 108 -4.66 19.50 0.81
C PRO A 108 -3.50 18.75 1.46
N LEU A 109 -3.71 17.45 1.70
CA LEU A 109 -2.69 16.53 2.14
C LEU A 109 -1.89 16.08 0.92
N LYS A 110 -0.62 16.51 0.82
CA LYS A 110 0.26 16.07 -0.26
C LYS A 110 0.72 14.64 0.00
N VAL A 111 0.48 13.76 -0.95
CA VAL A 111 0.89 12.36 -0.89
C VAL A 111 1.67 11.99 -2.13
N ARG A 112 2.66 11.12 -1.96
CA ARG A 112 3.44 10.54 -3.06
C ARG A 112 3.24 9.04 -3.12
N ASP A 113 2.97 8.53 -4.30
CA ASP A 113 2.89 7.09 -4.56
C ASP A 113 4.31 6.52 -4.70
N GLU A 114 4.69 5.67 -3.78
CA GLU A 114 6.01 5.04 -3.74
C GLU A 114 6.23 3.98 -4.83
N LEU A 115 5.15 3.51 -5.48
CA LEU A 115 5.25 2.57 -6.60
C LEU A 115 5.54 3.29 -7.93
N THR A 116 4.96 4.48 -8.13
CA THR A 116 5.04 5.21 -9.40
C THR A 116 5.81 6.52 -9.33
N GLY A 117 6.04 7.04 -8.11
CA GLY A 117 6.65 8.34 -7.85
C GLY A 117 5.74 9.54 -8.12
N ARG A 118 4.48 9.32 -8.49
CA ARG A 118 3.51 10.40 -8.74
C ARG A 118 3.05 11.03 -7.42
N GLU A 119 2.79 12.34 -7.45
CA GLU A 119 2.26 13.09 -6.33
C GLU A 119 0.79 13.44 -6.56
N PHE A 120 0.03 13.45 -5.47
CA PHE A 120 -1.39 13.78 -5.46
C PHE A 120 -1.72 14.70 -4.29
N ASP A 121 -2.74 15.53 -4.48
CA ASP A 121 -3.36 16.32 -3.43
C ASP A 121 -4.62 15.59 -2.95
N TRP A 122 -4.58 15.11 -1.71
CA TRP A 122 -5.66 14.40 -1.07
C TRP A 122 -6.41 15.28 -0.08
N GLY A 123 -7.69 14.97 0.15
CA GLY A 123 -8.56 15.64 1.10
C GLY A 123 -9.45 14.65 1.84
N TRP A 124 -10.67 15.05 2.12
CA TRP A 124 -11.69 14.21 2.76
C TRP A 124 -12.16 13.09 1.83
N ASP A 125 -12.37 13.42 0.54
CA ASP A 125 -12.89 12.54 -0.49
C ASP A 125 -11.89 12.47 -1.63
N ASN A 126 -11.38 11.26 -1.91
CA ASN A 126 -10.26 11.07 -2.82
C ASN A 126 -10.62 10.09 -3.92
N TYR A 127 -10.72 10.58 -5.14
CA TYR A 127 -10.99 9.73 -6.29
C TYR A 127 -9.77 8.88 -6.63
N VAL A 128 -10.00 7.59 -6.83
CA VAL A 128 -9.01 6.61 -7.29
C VAL A 128 -9.55 5.82 -8.47
N SER A 129 -8.67 5.47 -9.40
CA SER A 129 -8.99 4.58 -10.54
C SER A 129 -7.87 3.54 -10.66
N LEU A 130 -8.21 2.30 -10.40
CA LEU A 130 -7.26 1.18 -10.32
C LEU A 130 -7.62 0.12 -11.36
N ALA A 131 -6.63 -0.31 -12.14
CA ALA A 131 -6.79 -1.30 -13.19
C ALA A 131 -5.73 -2.41 -13.09
N PRO A 132 -6.10 -3.69 -13.29
CA PRO A 132 -5.15 -4.81 -13.17
C PRO A 132 -3.95 -4.75 -14.10
N TRP A 133 -4.10 -4.07 -15.23
CA TRP A 133 -3.07 -3.95 -16.28
C TRP A 133 -2.29 -2.62 -16.24
N ALA A 134 -2.58 -1.77 -15.27
CA ALA A 134 -1.90 -0.48 -15.07
C ALA A 134 -1.57 -0.30 -13.59
N ASP A 135 -2.29 0.60 -12.91
CA ASP A 135 -2.10 0.86 -11.49
C ASP A 135 -3.04 -0.05 -10.68
N VAL A 136 -2.58 -1.23 -10.26
CA VAL A 136 -3.38 -2.18 -9.46
C VAL A 136 -3.53 -1.72 -8.01
N ALA A 137 -2.59 -0.93 -7.53
CA ALA A 137 -2.55 -0.40 -6.18
C ALA A 137 -1.78 0.92 -6.13
N HIS A 138 -2.08 1.72 -5.12
CA HIS A 138 -1.25 2.86 -4.71
C HIS A 138 -0.73 2.62 -3.30
N VAL A 139 0.54 2.94 -3.07
CA VAL A 139 1.16 2.99 -1.75
C VAL A 139 1.64 4.42 -1.54
N LEU A 140 0.83 5.18 -0.83
CA LEU A 140 0.99 6.62 -0.69
C LEU A 140 1.66 6.96 0.63
N THR A 141 2.65 7.83 0.59
CA THR A 141 3.30 8.40 1.77
C THR A 141 3.01 9.89 1.83
N VAL A 142 2.87 10.42 3.04
CA VAL A 142 2.63 11.85 3.22
C VAL A 142 3.93 12.61 2.99
N VAL A 143 3.88 13.58 2.07
CA VAL A 143 4.98 14.51 1.81
C VAL A 143 4.77 15.73 2.71
N GLU A 144 5.68 15.95 3.65
CA GLU A 144 5.70 17.18 4.46
C GLU A 144 6.31 18.33 3.64
N ASP A 145 5.64 19.48 3.66
CA ASP A 145 6.19 20.75 3.18
C ASP A 145 7.30 21.28 4.07
#